data_4843cedc2b14cdb75e46c9a68cad8687
#
_entry.id   4843cedc2b14cdb75e46c9a68cad8687
#
_cell.length_a   1.000
_cell.length_b   1.000
_cell.length_c   1.000
_cell.angle_alpha   90.00
_cell.angle_beta   90.00
_cell.angle_gamma   90.00
#
_symmetry.space_group_name_H-M   'P 1'
#
loop_
_entity.id
_entity.type
_entity.pdbx_description
1 polymer ?
#
loop_
_entity_poly.entity_id
_entity_poly.type
_entity_poly.pdbx_seq_one_letter_code
_entity_poly.pdbx_strand_id
1 'polypeptide(L)'
;MTITPRRERIRSATVAEIKNLARQLLVAGGPPAISLRAIARDMGMTAPAIYRYFPSLDALVGDLCEDLFDELREWVEAARDACPADEPLPRLTEMARAFRRWSVAHPAEFGLMFGSPVPGVTRYEADCVGPDHAGARFGAPFLQAFAEVWHTSRFPTPPVELIEQKLGRYIAPHEVSHGAGLPVEVVYAYLSGWTRLYGLVAMEVFGHLGWAVTEVEPLFELELAAFVAQMSA
;
A
#
# COMPACT_ATOMS: atom_id res chain seq x y z
N MET A 1 29.97 -9.30 -10.13
CA MET A 1 29.38 -7.95 -10.28
C MET A 1 29.23 -7.64 -11.75
N THR A 2 28.01 -7.65 -12.27
CA THR A 2 27.73 -7.34 -13.69
C THR A 2 27.76 -5.83 -13.86
N ILE A 3 28.68 -5.32 -14.69
CA ILE A 3 28.79 -3.88 -14.96
C ILE A 3 27.63 -3.48 -15.87
N THR A 4 26.65 -2.76 -15.33
CA THR A 4 25.53 -2.22 -16.11
C THR A 4 26.07 -1.28 -17.19
N PRO A 5 25.70 -1.46 -18.49
CA PRO A 5 26.18 -0.61 -19.57
C PRO A 5 25.88 0.88 -19.30
N ARG A 6 26.76 1.79 -19.67
CA ARG A 6 26.61 3.25 -19.48
C ARG A 6 25.24 3.76 -19.97
N ARG A 7 24.77 3.23 -21.11
CA ARG A 7 23.47 3.62 -21.72
C ARG A 7 22.31 3.25 -20.81
N GLU A 8 22.36 2.12 -20.15
CA GLU A 8 21.32 1.65 -19.25
C GLU A 8 21.26 2.48 -17.96
N ARG A 9 22.42 2.82 -17.39
CA ARG A 9 22.51 3.73 -16.25
C ARG A 9 21.91 5.11 -16.53
N ILE A 10 22.22 5.69 -17.73
CA ILE A 10 21.65 6.97 -18.15
C ILE A 10 20.12 6.85 -18.32
N ARG A 11 19.64 5.75 -18.91
CA ARG A 11 18.20 5.50 -19.06
C ARG A 11 17.50 5.40 -17.70
N SER A 12 18.04 4.62 -16.77
CA SER A 12 17.47 4.47 -15.43
C SER A 12 17.47 5.79 -14.65
N ALA A 13 18.53 6.59 -14.73
CA ALA A 13 18.58 7.90 -14.11
C ALA A 13 17.51 8.85 -14.69
N THR A 14 17.32 8.83 -16.01
CA THR A 14 16.27 9.65 -16.65
C THR A 14 14.86 9.20 -16.26
N VAL A 15 14.62 7.88 -16.16
CA VAL A 15 13.33 7.33 -15.67
C VAL A 15 13.06 7.78 -14.24
N ALA A 16 14.06 7.70 -13.36
CA ALA A 16 13.94 8.15 -11.97
C ALA A 16 13.64 9.66 -11.88
N GLU A 17 14.28 10.48 -12.73
CA GLU A 17 14.04 11.92 -12.79
C GLU A 17 12.60 12.24 -13.27
N ILE A 18 12.10 11.54 -14.29
CA ILE A 18 10.71 11.67 -14.77
C ILE A 18 9.72 11.34 -13.64
N LYS A 19 9.92 10.22 -12.92
CA LYS A 19 9.05 9.82 -11.80
C LYS A 19 9.12 10.81 -10.64
N ASN A 20 10.29 11.35 -10.33
CA ASN A 20 10.44 12.37 -9.29
C ASN A 20 9.66 13.65 -9.62
N LEU A 21 9.74 14.14 -10.87
CA LEU A 21 8.95 15.29 -11.32
C LEU A 21 7.45 14.98 -11.33
N ALA A 22 7.04 13.76 -11.70
CA ALA A 22 5.64 13.34 -11.60
C ALA A 22 5.14 13.39 -10.16
N ARG A 23 5.93 12.91 -9.19
CA ARG A 23 5.63 12.98 -7.75
C ARG A 23 5.54 14.44 -7.27
N GLN A 24 6.45 15.32 -7.70
CA GLN A 24 6.37 16.74 -7.37
C GLN A 24 5.09 17.38 -7.87
N LEU A 25 4.68 17.09 -9.12
CA LEU A 25 3.42 17.57 -9.69
C LEU A 25 2.21 17.02 -8.93
N LEU A 26 2.25 15.75 -8.53
CA LEU A 26 1.23 15.11 -7.69
C LEU A 26 1.07 15.87 -6.36
N VAL A 27 2.16 16.12 -5.65
CA VAL A 27 2.14 16.83 -4.35
C VAL A 27 1.65 18.27 -4.50
N ALA A 28 2.03 18.95 -5.59
CA ALA A 28 1.67 20.34 -5.81
C ALA A 28 0.21 20.57 -6.25
N GLY A 29 -0.38 19.64 -7.01
CA GLY A 29 -1.69 19.87 -7.63
C GLY A 29 -2.59 18.63 -7.74
N GLY A 30 -2.24 17.55 -7.06
CA GLY A 30 -2.98 16.28 -7.09
C GLY A 30 -2.81 15.52 -8.40
N PRO A 31 -3.49 14.36 -8.54
CA PRO A 31 -3.38 13.50 -9.71
C PRO A 31 -3.61 14.19 -11.08
N PRO A 32 -4.56 15.14 -11.21
CA PRO A 32 -4.77 15.84 -12.49
C PRO A 32 -3.58 16.71 -12.94
N ALA A 33 -2.66 17.06 -12.04
CA ALA A 33 -1.47 17.86 -12.39
C ALA A 33 -0.38 17.03 -13.07
N ILE A 34 -0.40 15.70 -12.98
CA ILE A 34 0.59 14.83 -13.60
C ILE A 34 0.42 14.89 -15.12
N SER A 35 1.45 15.34 -15.83
CA SER A 35 1.41 15.48 -17.27
C SER A 35 2.77 15.22 -17.91
N LEU A 36 2.82 14.24 -18.84
CA LEU A 36 4.04 13.97 -19.62
C LEU A 36 4.58 15.20 -20.36
N ARG A 37 3.68 16.07 -20.82
CA ARG A 37 4.09 17.31 -21.51
C ARG A 37 4.71 18.33 -20.55
N ALA A 38 4.16 18.47 -19.34
CA ALA A 38 4.73 19.34 -18.31
C ALA A 38 6.12 18.84 -17.91
N ILE A 39 6.25 17.53 -17.61
CA ILE A 39 7.52 16.92 -17.25
C ILE A 39 8.56 17.07 -18.37
N ALA A 40 8.19 16.81 -19.63
CA ALA A 40 9.11 16.99 -20.75
C ALA A 40 9.64 18.42 -20.85
N ARG A 41 8.76 19.42 -20.68
CA ARG A 41 9.15 20.83 -20.68
C ARG A 41 10.12 21.15 -19.55
N ASP A 42 9.85 20.68 -18.35
CA ASP A 42 10.67 20.97 -17.16
C ASP A 42 12.06 20.29 -17.25
N MET A 43 12.16 19.15 -17.94
CA MET A 43 13.41 18.44 -18.25
C MET A 43 14.12 18.99 -19.50
N GLY A 44 13.58 19.96 -20.19
CA GLY A 44 14.13 20.44 -21.49
C GLY A 44 14.09 19.38 -22.59
N MET A 45 13.18 18.39 -22.48
CA MET A 45 12.99 17.33 -23.46
C MET A 45 11.94 17.70 -24.50
N THR A 46 12.09 17.14 -25.71
CA THR A 46 11.00 17.20 -26.69
C THR A 46 9.87 16.22 -26.31
N ALA A 47 8.62 16.55 -26.66
CA ALA A 47 7.50 15.65 -26.40
C ALA A 47 7.71 14.24 -26.96
N PRO A 48 8.21 14.01 -28.21
CA PRO A 48 8.52 12.66 -28.67
C PRO A 48 9.60 11.93 -27.86
N ALA A 49 10.50 12.66 -27.20
CA ALA A 49 11.58 12.05 -26.43
C ALA A 49 11.06 11.42 -25.12
N ILE A 50 10.11 12.05 -24.42
CA ILE A 50 9.55 11.49 -23.17
C ILE A 50 8.73 10.24 -23.45
N TYR A 51 7.99 10.17 -24.56
CA TYR A 51 7.21 8.98 -24.94
C TYR A 51 8.06 7.74 -25.23
N ARG A 52 9.37 7.88 -25.40
CA ARG A 52 10.32 6.74 -25.49
C ARG A 52 10.60 6.12 -24.13
N TYR A 53 10.36 6.83 -23.04
CA TYR A 53 10.49 6.34 -21.65
C TYR A 53 9.15 5.84 -21.14
N PHE A 54 8.11 6.63 -21.30
CA PHE A 54 6.74 6.29 -20.90
C PHE A 54 5.79 6.48 -22.07
N PRO A 55 5.24 5.38 -22.63
CA PRO A 55 4.39 5.44 -23.82
C PRO A 55 3.04 6.14 -23.57
N SER A 56 2.62 6.20 -22.30
CA SER A 56 1.36 6.83 -21.90
C SER A 56 1.48 7.41 -20.48
N LEU A 57 0.50 8.24 -20.11
CA LEU A 57 0.35 8.71 -18.73
C LEU A 57 0.08 7.52 -17.78
N ASP A 58 -0.73 6.55 -18.21
CA ASP A 58 -1.02 5.33 -17.47
C ASP A 58 0.25 4.57 -17.09
N ALA A 59 1.18 4.42 -18.04
CA ALA A 59 2.44 3.75 -17.79
C ALA A 59 3.29 4.48 -16.75
N LEU A 60 3.34 5.82 -16.81
CA LEU A 60 4.05 6.63 -15.82
C LEU A 60 3.40 6.53 -14.43
N VAL A 61 2.08 6.69 -14.36
CA VAL A 61 1.34 6.63 -13.09
C VAL A 61 1.45 5.23 -12.48
N GLY A 62 1.37 4.19 -13.30
CA GLY A 62 1.55 2.82 -12.85
C GLY A 62 2.93 2.57 -12.23
N ASP A 63 4.01 2.94 -12.92
CA ASP A 63 5.38 2.82 -12.40
C ASP A 63 5.59 3.68 -11.13
N LEU A 64 4.96 4.86 -11.06
CA LEU A 64 5.01 5.69 -9.85
C LEU A 64 4.29 5.02 -8.68
N CYS A 65 3.11 4.45 -8.90
CA CYS A 65 2.39 3.70 -7.87
C CYS A 65 3.19 2.48 -7.39
N GLU A 66 3.87 1.76 -8.28
CA GLU A 66 4.74 0.64 -7.90
C GLU A 66 5.87 1.09 -6.96
N ASP A 67 6.55 2.20 -7.29
CA ASP A 67 7.60 2.76 -6.42
C ASP A 67 7.04 3.18 -5.05
N LEU A 68 5.85 3.81 -5.01
CA LEU A 68 5.23 4.26 -3.78
C LEU A 68 4.78 3.09 -2.88
N PHE A 69 4.26 2.01 -3.47
CA PHE A 69 3.94 0.80 -2.72
C PHE A 69 5.20 0.11 -2.17
N ASP A 70 6.28 0.07 -2.94
CA ASP A 70 7.55 -0.49 -2.48
C ASP A 70 8.16 0.38 -1.37
N GLU A 71 8.12 1.73 -1.48
CA GLU A 71 8.54 2.67 -0.43
C GLU A 71 7.74 2.45 0.87
N LEU A 72 6.41 2.37 0.76
CA LEU A 72 5.53 2.13 1.90
C LEU A 72 5.77 0.75 2.53
N ARG A 73 5.98 -0.28 1.71
CA ARG A 73 6.33 -1.63 2.18
C ARG A 73 7.63 -1.61 2.98
N GLU A 74 8.68 -1.00 2.46
CA GLU A 74 9.97 -0.88 3.16
C GLU A 74 9.83 -0.13 4.49
N TRP A 75 9.02 0.93 4.50
CA TRP A 75 8.72 1.70 5.72
C TRP A 75 8.03 0.85 6.79
N VAL A 76 7.05 0.06 6.42
CA VAL A 76 6.30 -0.83 7.32
C VAL A 76 7.17 -2.01 7.79
N GLU A 77 7.97 -2.60 6.89
CA GLU A 77 8.90 -3.68 7.23
C GLU A 77 9.99 -3.21 8.19
N ALA A 78 10.52 -2.00 8.00
CA ALA A 78 11.51 -1.41 8.91
C ALA A 78 10.92 -1.22 10.33
N ALA A 79 9.66 -0.82 10.45
CA ALA A 79 8.99 -0.69 11.75
C ALA A 79 8.77 -2.07 12.42
N ARG A 80 8.40 -3.09 11.63
CA ARG A 80 8.32 -4.49 12.09
C ARG A 80 9.67 -4.98 12.64
N ASP A 81 10.73 -4.75 11.86
CA ASP A 81 12.06 -5.31 12.15
C ASP A 81 12.78 -4.56 13.29
N ALA A 82 12.28 -3.39 13.68
CA ALA A 82 12.70 -2.69 14.89
C ALA A 82 12.18 -3.33 16.19
N CYS A 83 11.17 -4.21 16.11
CA CYS A 83 10.63 -4.93 17.24
C CYS A 83 11.28 -6.32 17.39
N PRO A 84 11.33 -6.90 18.63
CA PRO A 84 11.82 -8.25 18.83
C PRO A 84 11.08 -9.29 17.98
N ALA A 85 11.82 -10.26 17.42
CA ALA A 85 11.24 -11.24 16.50
C ALA A 85 10.25 -12.21 17.16
N ASP A 86 10.36 -12.41 18.47
CA ASP A 86 9.51 -13.25 19.29
C ASP A 86 8.25 -12.55 19.82
N GLU A 87 8.03 -11.28 19.43
CA GLU A 87 6.87 -10.48 19.82
C GLU A 87 5.97 -10.14 18.62
N PRO A 88 5.23 -11.12 18.03
CA PRO A 88 4.51 -10.90 16.77
C PRO A 88 3.39 -9.85 16.86
N LEU A 89 2.71 -9.72 18.01
CA LEU A 89 1.63 -8.74 18.16
C LEU A 89 2.13 -7.29 18.26
N PRO A 90 3.17 -6.97 19.06
CA PRO A 90 3.88 -5.68 18.96
C PRO A 90 4.37 -5.35 17.57
N ARG A 91 4.95 -6.31 16.83
CA ARG A 91 5.40 -6.13 15.45
C ARG A 91 4.24 -5.72 14.53
N LEU A 92 3.12 -6.43 14.56
CA LEU A 92 1.92 -6.09 13.79
C LEU A 92 1.39 -4.69 14.16
N THR A 93 1.43 -4.35 15.46
CA THR A 93 1.00 -3.04 15.97
C THR A 93 1.86 -1.90 15.43
N GLU A 94 3.19 -2.05 15.43
CA GLU A 94 4.11 -1.04 14.89
C GLU A 94 4.00 -0.91 13.35
N MET A 95 3.72 -2.01 12.65
CA MET A 95 3.39 -1.94 11.21
C MET A 95 2.16 -1.07 10.95
N ALA A 96 1.10 -1.23 11.75
CA ALA A 96 -0.12 -0.41 11.62
C ALA A 96 0.16 1.08 11.89
N ARG A 97 0.95 1.39 12.93
CA ARG A 97 1.39 2.76 13.22
C ARG A 97 2.26 3.34 12.10
N ALA A 98 3.16 2.54 11.55
CA ALA A 98 4.02 2.96 10.45
C ALA A 98 3.20 3.26 9.18
N PHE A 99 2.22 2.42 8.85
CA PHE A 99 1.29 2.67 7.76
C PHE A 99 0.56 4.01 7.93
N ARG A 100 -0.02 4.28 9.11
CA ARG A 100 -0.67 5.56 9.38
C ARG A 100 0.31 6.74 9.27
N ARG A 101 1.48 6.68 9.92
CA ARG A 101 2.47 7.76 9.90
C ARG A 101 2.88 8.13 8.48
N TRP A 102 3.16 7.12 7.65
CA TRP A 102 3.51 7.37 6.24
C TRP A 102 2.34 8.00 5.48
N SER A 103 1.15 7.46 5.61
CA SER A 103 -0.05 7.91 4.91
C SER A 103 -0.42 9.37 5.23
N VAL A 104 -0.35 9.76 6.50
CA VAL A 104 -0.62 11.12 6.95
C VAL A 104 0.47 12.10 6.49
N ALA A 105 1.72 11.65 6.43
CA ALA A 105 2.83 12.46 5.92
C ALA A 105 2.82 12.63 4.38
N HIS A 106 2.16 11.72 3.64
CA HIS A 106 2.14 11.66 2.18
C HIS A 106 0.70 11.58 1.63
N PRO A 107 -0.18 12.57 1.93
CA PRO A 107 -1.61 12.47 1.60
C PRO A 107 -1.89 12.44 0.10
N ALA A 108 -1.08 13.10 -0.73
CA ALA A 108 -1.24 13.10 -2.18
C ALA A 108 -0.88 11.73 -2.79
N GLU A 109 0.21 11.14 -2.31
CA GLU A 109 0.66 9.81 -2.71
C GLU A 109 -0.32 8.74 -2.24
N PHE A 110 -0.80 8.81 -0.99
CA PHE A 110 -1.85 7.94 -0.48
C PHE A 110 -3.11 8.04 -1.35
N GLY A 111 -3.51 9.26 -1.72
CA GLY A 111 -4.64 9.51 -2.61
C GLY A 111 -4.44 8.90 -4.01
N LEU A 112 -3.21 8.89 -4.54
CA LEU A 112 -2.90 8.23 -5.81
C LEU A 112 -2.96 6.71 -5.72
N MET A 113 -2.46 6.13 -4.63
CA MET A 113 -2.37 4.67 -4.43
C MET A 113 -3.71 4.03 -4.05
N PHE A 114 -4.47 4.68 -3.19
CA PHE A 114 -5.65 4.11 -2.53
C PHE A 114 -6.95 4.90 -2.80
N GLY A 115 -6.85 6.06 -3.44
CA GLY A 115 -8.00 6.93 -3.72
C GLY A 115 -8.77 6.53 -4.98
N SER A 116 -9.57 7.46 -5.46
CA SER A 116 -10.33 7.28 -6.70
C SER A 116 -9.41 7.17 -7.91
N PRO A 117 -9.81 6.41 -8.95
CA PRO A 117 -9.07 6.30 -10.20
C PRO A 117 -8.73 7.67 -10.79
N VAL A 118 -7.51 7.82 -11.27
CA VAL A 118 -7.07 9.04 -11.98
C VAL A 118 -7.80 9.12 -13.33
N PRO A 119 -8.44 10.24 -13.68
CA PRO A 119 -9.11 10.38 -14.98
C PRO A 119 -8.14 10.12 -16.13
N GLY A 120 -8.50 9.19 -17.03
CA GLY A 120 -7.66 8.81 -18.19
C GLY A 120 -6.61 7.73 -17.86
N VAL A 121 -6.61 7.19 -16.65
CA VAL A 121 -5.79 6.04 -16.22
C VAL A 121 -6.72 4.85 -16.01
N THR A 122 -6.64 3.86 -16.90
CA THR A 122 -7.55 2.69 -16.91
C THR A 122 -7.02 1.50 -16.13
N ARG A 123 -5.82 1.59 -15.59
CA ARG A 123 -5.04 0.46 -15.03
C ARG A 123 -5.57 -0.12 -13.71
N TYR A 124 -6.53 0.55 -13.06
CA TYR A 124 -7.02 0.12 -11.75
C TYR A 124 -7.99 -1.08 -11.76
N GLU A 125 -8.55 -1.45 -12.92
CA GLU A 125 -9.61 -2.47 -12.95
C GLU A 125 -9.18 -3.86 -13.40
N ALA A 126 -8.14 -3.99 -14.25
CA ALA A 126 -7.78 -5.26 -14.86
C ALA A 126 -6.45 -5.86 -14.40
N ASP A 127 -5.45 -5.03 -14.08
CA ASP A 127 -4.08 -5.48 -13.80
C ASP A 127 -3.75 -5.57 -12.31
N CYS A 128 -4.68 -5.17 -11.42
CA CYS A 128 -4.51 -5.26 -9.97
C CYS A 128 -4.78 -6.67 -9.40
N VAL A 129 -4.84 -7.70 -10.26
CA VAL A 129 -5.19 -9.07 -9.90
C VAL A 129 -4.00 -9.99 -10.19
N GLY A 130 -3.08 -10.11 -9.23
CA GLY A 130 -1.97 -11.06 -9.33
C GLY A 130 -0.98 -10.93 -8.18
N PRO A 131 -0.23 -12.01 -7.89
CA PRO A 131 0.74 -12.03 -6.78
C PRO A 131 1.88 -11.03 -6.95
N ASP A 132 2.22 -10.67 -8.18
CA ASP A 132 3.32 -9.75 -8.48
C ASP A 132 2.89 -8.27 -8.47
N HIS A 133 1.60 -7.99 -8.20
CA HIS A 133 1.12 -6.61 -8.11
C HIS A 133 1.68 -5.91 -6.88
N ALA A 134 2.07 -4.64 -7.01
CA ALA A 134 2.69 -3.88 -5.93
C ALA A 134 1.85 -3.82 -4.64
N GLY A 135 0.53 -3.69 -4.77
CA GLY A 135 -0.39 -3.75 -3.63
C GLY A 135 -0.40 -5.09 -2.92
N ALA A 136 -0.30 -6.20 -3.67
CA ALA A 136 -0.20 -7.54 -3.07
C ALA A 136 1.15 -7.73 -2.36
N ARG A 137 2.26 -7.27 -2.96
CA ARG A 137 3.58 -7.26 -2.32
C ARG A 137 3.59 -6.43 -1.03
N PHE A 138 2.88 -5.30 -1.01
CA PHE A 138 2.71 -4.49 0.19
C PHE A 138 1.87 -5.19 1.27
N GLY A 139 0.81 -5.91 0.89
CA GLY A 139 -0.06 -6.63 1.81
C GLY A 139 0.57 -7.88 2.45
N ALA A 140 1.51 -8.53 1.73
CA ALA A 140 2.11 -9.79 2.15
C ALA A 140 2.79 -9.76 3.54
N PRO A 141 3.58 -8.74 3.93
CA PRO A 141 4.15 -8.63 5.28
C PRO A 141 3.09 -8.58 6.38
N PHE A 142 1.95 -7.92 6.15
CA PHE A 142 0.84 -7.92 7.11
C PHE A 142 0.20 -9.30 7.25
N LEU A 143 -0.09 -9.97 6.15
CA LEU A 143 -0.64 -11.32 6.18
C LEU A 143 0.28 -12.29 6.93
N GLN A 144 1.59 -12.19 6.71
CA GLN A 144 2.59 -12.97 7.45
C GLN A 144 2.55 -12.65 8.94
N ALA A 145 2.49 -11.37 9.33
CA ALA A 145 2.42 -10.97 10.73
C ALA A 145 1.15 -11.49 11.42
N PHE A 146 -0.01 -11.50 10.73
CA PHE A 146 -1.22 -12.14 11.23
C PHE A 146 -1.04 -13.64 11.44
N ALA A 147 -0.36 -14.33 10.53
CA ALA A 147 -0.04 -15.75 10.68
C ALA A 147 0.88 -16.02 11.88
N GLU A 148 1.89 -15.19 12.09
CA GLU A 148 2.79 -15.27 13.25
C GLU A 148 2.03 -15.09 14.57
N VAL A 149 1.14 -14.09 14.66
CA VAL A 149 0.26 -13.90 15.82
C VAL A 149 -0.63 -15.13 16.04
N TRP A 150 -1.23 -15.68 14.97
CA TRP A 150 -2.08 -16.87 15.04
C TRP A 150 -1.34 -18.10 15.56
N HIS A 151 -0.07 -18.26 15.21
CA HIS A 151 0.74 -19.36 15.72
C HIS A 151 1.06 -19.24 17.22
N THR A 152 1.19 -18.01 17.70
CA THR A 152 1.54 -17.71 19.10
C THR A 152 0.32 -17.70 20.00
N SER A 153 -0.76 -17.07 19.56
CA SER A 153 -2.02 -16.98 20.31
C SER A 153 -3.21 -17.09 19.33
N ARG A 154 -4.02 -18.13 19.51
CA ARG A 154 -5.23 -18.32 18.70
C ARG A 154 -6.25 -17.24 19.05
N PHE A 155 -6.31 -16.15 18.28
CA PHE A 155 -7.26 -15.07 18.51
C PHE A 155 -8.69 -15.47 18.11
N PRO A 156 -9.73 -14.87 18.74
CA PRO A 156 -11.12 -15.17 18.43
C PRO A 156 -11.48 -14.79 16.98
N THR A 157 -12.14 -15.71 16.29
CA THR A 157 -12.73 -15.51 14.96
C THR A 157 -14.16 -16.04 14.93
N PRO A 158 -14.97 -15.68 13.93
CA PRO A 158 -16.20 -16.39 13.66
C PRO A 158 -15.92 -17.89 13.39
N PRO A 159 -16.91 -18.79 13.60
CA PRO A 159 -16.77 -20.20 13.25
C PRO A 159 -16.29 -20.39 11.80
N VAL A 160 -15.38 -21.34 11.58
CA VAL A 160 -14.80 -21.65 10.26
C VAL A 160 -15.88 -21.86 9.22
N GLU A 161 -16.92 -22.63 9.55
CA GLU A 161 -18.03 -22.95 8.66
C GLU A 161 -18.78 -21.69 8.20
N LEU A 162 -18.88 -20.68 9.07
CA LEU A 162 -19.50 -19.41 8.73
C LEU A 162 -18.61 -18.58 7.80
N ILE A 163 -17.30 -18.55 8.06
CA ILE A 163 -16.33 -17.84 7.20
C ILE A 163 -16.34 -18.48 5.81
N GLU A 164 -16.24 -19.80 5.72
CA GLU A 164 -16.26 -20.53 4.45
C GLU A 164 -17.58 -20.34 3.69
N GLN A 165 -18.71 -20.42 4.39
CA GLN A 165 -20.04 -20.23 3.78
C GLN A 165 -20.22 -18.82 3.21
N LYS A 166 -19.73 -17.78 3.93
CA LYS A 166 -19.98 -16.38 3.57
C LYS A 166 -18.90 -15.79 2.67
N LEU A 167 -17.66 -16.17 2.86
CA LEU A 167 -16.50 -15.54 2.24
C LEU A 167 -15.67 -16.48 1.38
N GLY A 168 -15.59 -17.79 1.67
CA GLY A 168 -14.61 -18.70 1.11
C GLY A 168 -14.54 -18.71 -0.41
N ARG A 169 -15.68 -18.70 -1.12
CA ARG A 169 -15.71 -18.65 -2.59
C ARG A 169 -15.37 -17.29 -3.21
N TYR A 170 -15.28 -16.25 -2.39
CA TYR A 170 -15.00 -14.88 -2.83
C TYR A 170 -13.58 -14.43 -2.49
N ILE A 171 -12.85 -15.21 -1.68
CA ILE A 171 -11.43 -14.97 -1.46
C ILE A 171 -10.70 -15.25 -2.77
N ALA A 172 -10.05 -14.22 -3.30
CA ALA A 172 -9.36 -14.35 -4.58
C ALA A 172 -8.24 -15.40 -4.49
N PRO A 173 -8.05 -16.25 -5.52
CA PRO A 173 -7.06 -17.33 -5.50
C PRO A 173 -5.62 -16.86 -5.24
N HIS A 174 -5.27 -15.64 -5.64
CA HIS A 174 -3.95 -15.07 -5.41
C HIS A 174 -3.74 -14.66 -3.93
N GLU A 175 -4.77 -14.22 -3.23
CA GLU A 175 -4.72 -13.98 -1.78
C GLU A 175 -4.48 -15.30 -1.03
N VAL A 176 -5.10 -16.37 -1.50
CA VAL A 176 -4.87 -17.73 -0.99
C VAL A 176 -3.47 -18.23 -1.36
N SER A 177 -2.89 -17.84 -2.49
CA SER A 177 -1.55 -18.30 -2.89
C SER A 177 -0.40 -17.59 -2.18
N HIS A 178 -0.55 -16.34 -1.75
CA HIS A 178 0.39 -15.71 -0.81
C HIS A 178 0.28 -16.29 0.60
N GLY A 179 -0.90 -16.80 0.96
CA GLY A 179 -1.18 -17.55 2.17
C GLY A 179 -1.35 -19.04 1.92
N ALA A 180 -0.71 -19.62 0.89
CA ALA A 180 -0.87 -21.03 0.54
C ALA A 180 -0.65 -21.92 1.78
N GLY A 181 -1.73 -22.50 2.29
CA GLY A 181 -1.73 -23.29 3.53
C GLY A 181 -2.06 -22.53 4.80
N LEU A 182 -2.38 -21.24 4.76
CA LEU A 182 -2.88 -20.53 5.94
C LEU A 182 -4.34 -20.90 6.23
N PRO A 183 -4.72 -21.03 7.53
CA PRO A 183 -6.11 -21.19 7.92
C PRO A 183 -6.99 -20.02 7.43
N VAL A 184 -8.23 -20.31 7.04
CA VAL A 184 -9.17 -19.29 6.57
C VAL A 184 -9.45 -18.21 7.62
N GLU A 185 -9.31 -18.56 8.90
CA GLU A 185 -9.41 -17.63 10.03
C GLU A 185 -8.35 -16.54 9.98
N VAL A 186 -7.11 -16.89 9.58
CA VAL A 186 -6.01 -15.92 9.43
C VAL A 186 -6.31 -14.96 8.28
N VAL A 187 -6.75 -15.49 7.14
CA VAL A 187 -7.14 -14.66 5.99
C VAL A 187 -8.29 -13.72 6.34
N TYR A 188 -9.29 -14.24 7.05
CA TYR A 188 -10.41 -13.41 7.55
C TYR A 188 -9.92 -12.30 8.49
N ALA A 189 -9.07 -12.63 9.47
CA ALA A 189 -8.54 -11.66 10.42
C ALA A 189 -7.72 -10.58 9.74
N TYR A 190 -6.87 -10.96 8.77
CA TYR A 190 -6.12 -10.03 7.94
C TYR A 190 -7.05 -9.07 7.18
N LEU A 191 -8.06 -9.58 6.47
CA LEU A 191 -9.01 -8.75 5.72
C LEU A 191 -9.81 -7.83 6.65
N SER A 192 -10.24 -8.34 7.80
CA SER A 192 -10.95 -7.54 8.82
C SER A 192 -10.06 -6.45 9.41
N GLY A 193 -8.82 -6.79 9.77
CA GLY A 193 -7.82 -5.84 10.27
C GLY A 193 -7.47 -4.78 9.24
N TRP A 194 -7.26 -5.21 7.98
CA TRP A 194 -7.01 -4.30 6.88
C TRP A 194 -8.15 -3.31 6.65
N THR A 195 -9.40 -3.79 6.65
CA THR A 195 -10.58 -2.94 6.47
C THR A 195 -10.68 -1.87 7.55
N ARG A 196 -10.38 -2.22 8.82
CA ARG A 196 -10.37 -1.26 9.93
C ARG A 196 -9.23 -0.26 9.81
N LEU A 197 -7.99 -0.76 9.62
CA LEU A 197 -6.78 0.07 9.51
C LEU A 197 -6.89 1.05 8.33
N TYR A 198 -7.17 0.52 7.14
CA TYR A 198 -7.32 1.33 5.94
C TYR A 198 -8.47 2.33 6.07
N GLY A 199 -9.63 1.88 6.55
CA GLY A 199 -10.81 2.74 6.70
C GLY A 199 -10.53 3.94 7.60
N LEU A 200 -9.92 3.71 8.77
CA LEU A 200 -9.60 4.78 9.71
C LEU A 200 -8.55 5.74 9.15
N VAL A 201 -7.45 5.21 8.57
CA VAL A 201 -6.39 6.03 7.98
C VAL A 201 -6.91 6.81 6.76
N ALA A 202 -7.73 6.21 5.91
CA ALA A 202 -8.34 6.90 4.78
C ALA A 202 -9.27 8.05 5.23
N MET A 203 -10.09 7.83 6.27
CA MET A 203 -10.94 8.88 6.84
C MET A 203 -10.12 10.03 7.41
N GLU A 204 -8.96 9.74 7.99
CA GLU A 204 -8.03 10.76 8.48
C GLU A 204 -7.38 11.54 7.33
N VAL A 205 -6.75 10.83 6.38
CA VAL A 205 -6.02 11.44 5.26
C VAL A 205 -6.94 12.29 4.37
N PHE A 206 -8.17 11.84 4.14
CA PHE A 206 -9.15 12.60 3.34
C PHE A 206 -9.96 13.62 4.15
N GLY A 207 -9.67 13.79 5.45
CA GLY A 207 -10.31 14.79 6.31
C GLY A 207 -11.76 14.49 6.67
N HIS A 208 -12.22 13.24 6.50
CA HIS A 208 -13.62 12.85 6.73
C HIS A 208 -14.00 12.81 8.22
N LEU A 209 -13.05 12.96 9.14
CA LEU A 209 -13.30 13.00 10.59
C LEU A 209 -13.27 14.42 11.18
N GLY A 210 -12.95 15.45 10.39
CA GLY A 210 -12.80 16.82 10.86
C GLY A 210 -14.08 17.48 11.46
N TRP A 211 -15.24 16.89 11.24
CA TRP A 211 -16.50 17.31 11.87
C TRP A 211 -16.63 16.79 13.31
N ALA A 212 -15.90 15.74 13.68
CA ALA A 212 -16.07 15.05 14.97
C ALA A 212 -14.85 15.25 15.90
N VAL A 213 -13.63 15.28 15.35
CA VAL A 213 -12.38 15.37 16.12
C VAL A 213 -11.41 16.37 15.49
N THR A 214 -10.66 17.06 16.32
CA THR A 214 -9.61 18.00 15.90
C THR A 214 -8.29 17.28 15.58
N GLU A 215 -8.06 16.14 16.23
CA GLU A 215 -6.91 15.25 16.03
C GLU A 215 -7.37 13.81 16.00
N VAL A 216 -6.91 13.04 15.01
CA VAL A 216 -7.35 11.66 14.79
C VAL A 216 -6.45 10.65 15.50
N GLU A 217 -5.19 11.00 15.80
CA GLU A 217 -4.24 10.08 16.43
C GLU A 217 -4.75 9.43 17.73
N PRO A 218 -5.39 10.15 18.67
CA PRO A 218 -5.94 9.52 19.87
C PRO A 218 -7.02 8.46 19.55
N LEU A 219 -7.88 8.73 18.56
CA LEU A 219 -8.87 7.77 18.11
C LEU A 219 -8.21 6.55 17.46
N PHE A 220 -7.21 6.76 16.63
CA PHE A 220 -6.44 5.67 16.01
C PHE A 220 -5.81 4.76 17.06
N GLU A 221 -5.16 5.31 18.08
CA GLU A 221 -4.53 4.52 19.14
C GLU A 221 -5.55 3.75 19.99
N LEU A 222 -6.74 4.32 20.25
CA LEU A 222 -7.82 3.61 20.94
C LEU A 222 -8.37 2.44 20.12
N GLU A 223 -8.61 2.63 18.83
CA GLU A 223 -9.08 1.57 17.93
C GLU A 223 -8.03 0.47 17.74
N LEU A 224 -6.74 0.86 17.63
CA LEU A 224 -5.64 -0.08 17.56
C LEU A 224 -5.52 -0.90 18.85
N ALA A 225 -5.61 -0.25 20.00
CA ALA A 225 -5.57 -0.94 21.30
C ALA A 225 -6.75 -1.90 21.47
N ALA A 226 -7.96 -1.50 21.05
CA ALA A 226 -9.14 -2.37 21.07
C ALA A 226 -8.97 -3.60 20.18
N PHE A 227 -8.39 -3.41 18.99
CA PHE A 227 -8.09 -4.50 18.06
C PHE A 227 -7.05 -5.47 18.64
N VAL A 228 -5.96 -4.94 19.22
CA VAL A 228 -4.91 -5.73 19.89
C VAL A 228 -5.49 -6.53 21.06
N ALA A 229 -6.34 -5.91 21.90
CA ALA A 229 -7.01 -6.61 23.00
C ALA A 229 -7.89 -7.77 22.50
N GLN A 230 -8.59 -7.58 21.39
CA GLN A 230 -9.37 -8.66 20.75
C GLN A 230 -8.49 -9.82 20.26
N MET A 231 -7.27 -9.55 19.81
CA MET A 231 -6.33 -10.57 19.34
C MET A 231 -5.60 -11.28 20.49
N SER A 232 -5.68 -10.77 21.72
CA SER A 232 -5.03 -11.32 22.91
C SER A 232 -6.00 -12.10 23.81
N ALA A 233 -7.30 -12.09 23.50
CA ALA A 233 -8.35 -12.76 24.27
C ALA A 233 -8.48 -14.23 23.90
#